data_c10a98a8664285e2469df1a03249be21
#
_entry.id   c10a98a8664285e2469df1a03249be21
#
_cell.length_a   1.000
_cell.length_b   1.000
_cell.length_c   1.000
_cell.angle_alpha   90.00
_cell.angle_beta   90.00
_cell.angle_gamma   90.00
#
_symmetry.space_group_name_H-M   'P 1'
#
loop_
_entity.id
_entity.type
_entity.pdbx_description
1 polymer ?
#
loop_
_entity_poly.entity_id
_entity_poly.type
_entity_poly.pdbx_seq_one_letter_code
_entity_poly.pdbx_strand_id
1 'polypeptide(L)'
;MYGGSVKKIAFIFFIVMCTPIILFAQRDSTAVDSVLIKQLEQQMQPAAPPPAPQAAPRSAPTTNPDISAIGDFRSLYTSEGTRNVELYFNQLEVQMASVVDPYARANFLFSFSKDTSSGNFSTDIEEATLTSLDLPYSLEVTLGKFKPHFTKVNTLHPHAFSFVDFPSMLTRYFSDEGLFMEGISASWLVPNPSDFYQELDVEIGRSEANNTLDQGNANKLTHVGHLKNFFELTDNATVEFGLSGLSGVNAQQFTTTMGGVDITYKWKPVQFNTFQSFTWQTEAIVCKTSTLATANVQTYGTYSFVEYQIEKRTFLGAQYDYSALPGNKSNEDRVSSLLVRFQPTEFQILALEFQHDNRSYADNANQVILRAIFVIGSHGAHAY
;
A
#
# COMPACT_ATOMS: atom_id res chain seq x y z
N MET A 1 38.02 11.70 -13.67
CA MET A 1 38.00 12.74 -12.63
C MET A 1 36.64 13.45 -12.66
N TYR A 2 35.59 12.84 -12.15
CA TYR A 2 34.25 13.47 -11.98
C TYR A 2 33.56 12.98 -10.71
N GLY A 3 34.25 13.15 -9.55
CA GLY A 3 33.72 12.70 -8.26
C GLY A 3 33.23 13.82 -7.32
N GLY A 4 33.12 15.08 -7.80
CA GLY A 4 32.90 16.23 -6.91
C GLY A 4 31.51 16.89 -6.97
N SER A 5 30.72 16.61 -7.99
CA SER A 5 29.46 17.35 -8.22
C SER A 5 28.23 16.74 -7.51
N VAL A 6 28.17 15.44 -7.40
CA VAL A 6 26.98 14.74 -6.84
C VAL A 6 26.83 14.97 -5.33
N LYS A 7 27.95 15.03 -4.60
CA LYS A 7 27.93 15.33 -3.14
C LYS A 7 27.42 16.74 -2.83
N LYS A 8 27.64 17.70 -3.73
CA LYS A 8 27.20 19.10 -3.54
C LYS A 8 25.70 19.28 -3.81
N ILE A 9 25.13 18.53 -4.75
CA ILE A 9 23.70 18.62 -5.09
C ILE A 9 22.84 17.97 -3.99
N ALA A 10 23.25 16.80 -3.49
CA ALA A 10 22.55 16.14 -2.38
C ALA A 10 22.59 17.00 -1.09
N PHE A 11 23.70 17.70 -0.83
CA PHE A 11 23.83 18.56 0.32
C PHE A 11 22.98 19.84 0.24
N ILE A 12 22.87 20.43 -0.94
CA ILE A 12 22.03 21.62 -1.17
C ILE A 12 20.53 21.28 -1.04
N PHE A 13 20.10 20.10 -1.49
CA PHE A 13 18.70 19.68 -1.36
C PHE A 13 18.31 19.37 0.10
N PHE A 14 19.27 18.81 0.87
CA PHE A 14 19.06 18.57 2.30
C PHE A 14 18.95 19.88 3.11
N ILE A 15 19.73 20.91 2.75
CA ILE A 15 19.66 22.23 3.41
C ILE A 15 18.36 22.95 3.10
N VAL A 16 17.80 22.84 1.88
CA VAL A 16 16.52 23.45 1.50
C VAL A 16 15.34 22.80 2.21
N MET A 17 15.42 21.49 2.52
CA MET A 17 14.37 20.79 3.29
C MET A 17 14.43 21.07 4.80
N CYS A 18 15.61 21.39 5.36
CA CYS A 18 15.78 21.65 6.80
C CYS A 18 15.57 23.11 7.21
N THR A 19 15.61 24.07 6.28
CA THR A 19 15.54 25.50 6.60
C THR A 19 14.16 26.03 7.07
N PRO A 20 13.00 25.46 6.74
CA PRO A 20 11.74 25.97 7.29
C PRO A 20 11.46 25.57 8.75
N ILE A 21 12.25 24.67 9.35
CA ILE A 21 11.99 24.19 10.72
C ILE A 21 12.51 25.15 11.81
N ILE A 22 13.40 26.07 11.49
CA ILE A 22 14.07 26.93 12.52
C ILE A 22 13.31 28.25 12.79
N LEU A 23 12.28 28.61 12.01
CA LEU A 23 11.66 29.96 12.09
C LEU A 23 10.36 30.06 12.88
N PHE A 24 9.86 28.98 13.51
CA PHE A 24 8.58 29.02 14.25
C PHE A 24 8.66 28.73 15.76
N ALA A 25 9.83 28.72 16.36
CA ALA A 25 9.99 28.46 17.78
C ALA A 25 10.38 29.72 18.56
N GLN A 26 9.57 30.78 18.51
CA GLN A 26 9.56 31.83 19.56
C GLN A 26 8.30 32.68 19.44
N ARG A 27 7.29 32.35 20.23
CA ARG A 27 6.24 33.29 20.59
C ARG A 27 5.87 33.10 22.04
N ASP A 28 6.01 34.20 22.80
CA ASP A 28 5.84 34.34 24.23
C ASP A 28 4.54 33.72 24.80
N SER A 29 4.73 32.98 25.89
CA SER A 29 3.69 32.20 26.58
C SER A 29 2.96 32.94 27.71
N THR A 30 3.00 34.27 27.81
CA THR A 30 2.46 34.98 28.97
C THR A 30 1.11 35.69 28.77
N ALA A 31 0.56 35.73 27.55
CA ALA A 31 -0.74 36.39 27.29
C ALA A 31 -1.92 35.42 27.09
N VAL A 32 -1.66 34.11 27.02
CA VAL A 32 -2.68 33.09 26.68
C VAL A 32 -3.45 32.59 27.92
N ASP A 33 -2.82 32.61 29.09
CA ASP A 33 -3.41 32.00 30.30
C ASP A 33 -4.64 32.70 30.84
N SER A 34 -4.75 34.02 30.74
CA SER A 34 -5.92 34.76 31.30
C SER A 34 -7.17 34.67 30.42
N VAL A 35 -7.03 34.44 29.12
CA VAL A 35 -8.17 34.26 28.21
C VAL A 35 -8.68 32.82 28.29
N LEU A 36 -7.78 31.85 28.44
CA LEU A 36 -8.11 30.43 28.55
C LEU A 36 -8.87 30.16 29.87
N ILE A 37 -8.46 30.78 30.97
CA ILE A 37 -9.14 30.64 32.28
C ILE A 37 -10.57 31.22 32.22
N LYS A 38 -10.78 32.36 31.59
CA LYS A 38 -12.13 32.91 31.39
C LYS A 38 -13.02 32.07 30.48
N GLN A 39 -12.45 31.41 29.47
CA GLN A 39 -13.20 30.47 28.62
C GLN A 39 -13.58 29.19 29.36
N LEU A 40 -12.72 28.70 30.23
CA LEU A 40 -13.01 27.54 31.08
C LEU A 40 -14.08 27.86 32.15
N GLU A 41 -14.06 29.04 32.75
CA GLU A 41 -15.11 29.47 33.71
C GLU A 41 -16.47 29.64 33.04
N GLN A 42 -16.55 30.08 31.79
CA GLN A 42 -17.80 30.13 31.02
C GLN A 42 -18.33 28.74 30.62
N GLN A 43 -17.46 27.73 30.46
CA GLN A 43 -17.88 26.37 30.19
C GLN A 43 -18.33 25.59 31.42
N MET A 44 -18.05 26.07 32.63
CA MET A 44 -18.47 25.45 33.90
C MET A 44 -19.83 25.95 34.43
N GLN A 45 -20.55 26.83 33.72
CA GLN A 45 -21.93 27.13 34.08
C GLN A 45 -22.83 25.92 33.79
N PRO A 46 -23.74 25.53 34.74
CA PRO A 46 -24.62 24.40 34.48
C PRO A 46 -25.44 24.66 33.23
N ALA A 47 -25.24 23.86 32.24
CA ALA A 47 -26.01 23.90 30.99
C ALA A 47 -27.49 23.62 31.31
N ALA A 48 -28.39 24.46 30.78
CA ALA A 48 -29.81 24.12 30.73
C ALA A 48 -30.00 22.72 30.14
N PRO A 49 -30.98 21.92 30.60
CA PRO A 49 -31.18 20.57 30.08
C PRO A 49 -31.28 20.64 28.56
N PRO A 50 -30.56 19.76 27.85
CA PRO A 50 -30.57 19.78 26.40
C PRO A 50 -32.01 19.59 25.91
N PRO A 51 -32.46 20.34 24.89
CA PRO A 51 -33.70 20.02 24.20
C PRO A 51 -33.64 18.57 23.74
N ALA A 52 -34.74 17.84 23.87
CA ALA A 52 -34.84 16.46 23.42
C ALA A 52 -34.20 16.32 22.02
N PRO A 53 -33.40 15.28 21.77
CA PRO A 53 -32.74 15.16 20.50
C PRO A 53 -33.80 15.16 19.41
N GLN A 54 -33.90 16.26 18.69
CA GLN A 54 -34.56 16.20 17.36
C GLN A 54 -33.77 15.21 16.57
N ALA A 55 -34.45 14.14 16.14
CA ALA A 55 -33.87 13.20 15.20
C ALA A 55 -33.26 14.04 14.07
N ALA A 56 -31.95 14.01 13.96
CA ALA A 56 -31.28 14.64 12.83
C ALA A 56 -32.01 14.19 11.57
N PRO A 57 -32.38 15.10 10.67
CA PRO A 57 -32.95 14.66 9.41
C PRO A 57 -31.99 13.61 8.85
N ARG A 58 -32.49 12.37 8.64
CA ARG A 58 -31.74 11.38 7.90
C ARG A 58 -31.40 12.08 6.60
N SER A 59 -30.14 12.50 6.44
CA SER A 59 -29.65 12.97 5.15
C SER A 59 -30.02 11.88 4.17
N ALA A 60 -30.83 12.21 3.17
CA ALA A 60 -31.06 11.31 2.05
C ALA A 60 -29.67 10.87 1.57
N PRO A 61 -29.45 9.59 1.23
CA PRO A 61 -28.17 9.14 0.73
C PRO A 61 -27.80 10.10 -0.40
N THR A 62 -26.67 10.78 -0.24
CA THR A 62 -26.17 11.65 -1.30
C THR A 62 -25.85 10.74 -2.46
N THR A 63 -26.60 10.86 -3.55
CA THR A 63 -26.37 10.09 -4.78
C THR A 63 -25.08 10.49 -5.49
N ASN A 64 -24.36 11.50 -4.97
CA ASN A 64 -23.07 11.91 -5.49
C ASN A 64 -22.00 10.96 -4.96
N PRO A 65 -21.20 10.34 -5.85
CA PRO A 65 -20.08 9.52 -5.42
C PRO A 65 -19.03 10.36 -4.71
N ASP A 66 -18.36 9.76 -3.75
CA ASP A 66 -17.12 10.28 -3.21
C ASP A 66 -16.05 10.17 -4.30
N ILE A 67 -15.43 11.29 -4.62
CA ILE A 67 -14.38 11.36 -5.65
C ILE A 67 -13.10 11.81 -5.00
N SER A 68 -12.01 11.08 -5.26
CA SER A 68 -10.66 11.48 -4.89
C SER A 68 -9.71 11.35 -6.07
N ALA A 69 -8.62 12.10 -6.04
CA ALA A 69 -7.53 11.97 -6.98
C ALA A 69 -6.20 12.02 -6.27
N ILE A 70 -5.29 11.14 -6.66
CA ILE A 70 -3.96 10.96 -6.08
C ILE A 70 -2.92 11.17 -7.18
N GLY A 71 -2.04 12.13 -7.00
CA GLY A 71 -0.91 12.36 -7.91
C GLY A 71 0.40 11.88 -7.30
N ASP A 72 1.20 11.14 -8.07
CA ASP A 72 2.53 10.64 -7.74
C ASP A 72 3.57 11.22 -8.68
N PHE A 73 4.44 12.08 -8.15
CA PHE A 73 5.61 12.63 -8.85
C PHE A 73 6.89 11.99 -8.34
N ARG A 74 7.80 11.67 -9.27
CA ARG A 74 9.08 11.06 -8.94
C ARG A 74 10.25 11.77 -9.62
N SER A 75 11.37 11.82 -8.90
CA SER A 75 12.69 12.10 -9.47
C SER A 75 13.58 10.91 -9.16
N LEU A 76 14.09 10.27 -10.19
CA LEU A 76 14.94 9.10 -10.10
C LEU A 76 16.36 9.46 -10.52
N TYR A 77 17.34 9.12 -9.69
CA TYR A 77 18.73 8.97 -10.09
C TYR A 77 19.09 7.50 -10.09
N THR A 78 19.63 6.99 -11.18
CA THR A 78 20.10 5.62 -11.28
C THR A 78 21.55 5.56 -11.76
N SER A 79 22.29 4.58 -11.26
CA SER A 79 23.64 4.27 -11.76
C SER A 79 23.63 3.50 -13.08
N GLU A 80 22.47 3.07 -13.56
CA GLU A 80 22.30 2.33 -14.80
C GLU A 80 21.98 3.22 -16.00
N GLY A 81 22.40 2.76 -17.19
CA GLY A 81 22.04 3.38 -18.45
C GLY A 81 22.78 4.70 -18.73
N THR A 82 22.30 5.40 -19.75
CA THR A 82 22.88 6.66 -20.23
C THR A 82 22.20 7.91 -19.68
N ARG A 83 20.98 7.75 -19.15
CA ARG A 83 20.21 8.81 -18.48
C ARG A 83 20.22 8.55 -16.98
N ASN A 84 21.05 9.26 -16.25
CA ASN A 84 21.24 9.04 -14.84
C ASN A 84 20.22 9.81 -13.96
N VAL A 85 19.50 10.77 -14.52
CA VAL A 85 18.49 11.56 -13.80
C VAL A 85 17.24 11.65 -14.64
N GLU A 86 16.12 11.27 -14.05
CA GLU A 86 14.79 11.43 -14.65
C GLU A 86 13.87 12.18 -13.68
N LEU A 87 12.99 13.01 -14.23
CA LEU A 87 11.92 13.69 -13.50
C LEU A 87 10.63 13.41 -14.26
N TYR A 88 9.69 12.76 -13.63
CA TYR A 88 8.47 12.35 -14.30
C TYR A 88 7.27 12.32 -13.37
N PHE A 89 6.11 12.51 -13.98
CA PHE A 89 4.84 12.22 -13.39
C PHE A 89 4.61 10.71 -13.53
N ASN A 90 4.59 10.02 -12.40
CA ASN A 90 4.47 8.55 -12.38
C ASN A 90 3.05 8.11 -12.69
N GLN A 91 2.09 8.59 -11.90
CA GLN A 91 0.70 8.14 -11.97
C GLN A 91 -0.26 9.17 -11.40
N LEU A 92 -1.44 9.25 -11.99
CA LEU A 92 -2.63 9.87 -11.42
C LEU A 92 -3.69 8.79 -11.23
N GLU A 93 -4.12 8.57 -10.01
CA GLU A 93 -5.24 7.70 -9.70
C GLU A 93 -6.49 8.53 -9.42
N VAL A 94 -7.63 8.12 -9.96
CA VAL A 94 -8.94 8.73 -9.70
C VAL A 94 -9.88 7.67 -9.19
N GLN A 95 -10.31 7.80 -7.94
CA GLN A 95 -11.28 6.91 -7.31
C GLN A 95 -12.66 7.53 -7.29
N MET A 96 -13.66 6.70 -7.55
CA MET A 96 -15.08 7.02 -7.41
C MET A 96 -15.75 5.90 -6.61
N ALA A 97 -16.26 6.21 -5.43
CA ALA A 97 -16.93 5.24 -4.57
C ALA A 97 -18.31 5.75 -4.14
N SER A 98 -19.32 4.86 -4.15
CA SER A 98 -20.67 5.19 -3.69
C SER A 98 -21.43 3.97 -3.22
N VAL A 99 -22.33 4.18 -2.27
CA VAL A 99 -23.41 3.23 -1.99
C VAL A 99 -24.41 3.31 -3.14
N VAL A 100 -24.62 2.19 -3.84
CA VAL A 100 -25.57 2.10 -4.97
C VAL A 100 -26.98 2.06 -4.45
N ASP A 101 -27.20 1.22 -3.43
CA ASP A 101 -28.44 1.06 -2.68
C ASP A 101 -28.13 0.56 -1.26
N PRO A 102 -29.12 0.30 -0.37
CA PRO A 102 -28.84 -0.20 0.98
C PRO A 102 -28.08 -1.53 1.07
N TYR A 103 -27.99 -2.27 -0.03
CA TYR A 103 -27.44 -3.63 -0.08
C TYR A 103 -26.12 -3.72 -0.84
N ALA A 104 -25.71 -2.66 -1.56
CA ALA A 104 -24.53 -2.72 -2.41
C ALA A 104 -23.75 -1.40 -2.45
N ARG A 105 -22.42 -1.51 -2.53
CA ARG A 105 -21.46 -0.42 -2.74
C ARG A 105 -20.68 -0.69 -4.02
N ALA A 106 -20.45 0.35 -4.81
CA ALA A 106 -19.55 0.31 -5.97
C ALA A 106 -18.29 1.13 -5.71
N ASN A 107 -17.17 0.63 -6.22
CA ASN A 107 -15.89 1.33 -6.23
C ASN A 107 -15.26 1.22 -7.63
N PHE A 108 -14.78 2.34 -8.16
CA PHE A 108 -14.04 2.42 -9.41
C PHE A 108 -12.73 3.16 -9.14
N LEU A 109 -11.63 2.59 -9.60
CA LEU A 109 -10.31 3.19 -9.56
C LEU A 109 -9.70 3.17 -10.96
N PHE A 110 -9.40 4.37 -11.46
CA PHE A 110 -8.78 4.59 -12.76
C PHE A 110 -7.37 5.11 -12.54
N SER A 111 -6.42 4.55 -13.26
CA SER A 111 -5.07 5.08 -13.31
C SER A 111 -4.72 5.69 -14.66
N PHE A 112 -3.93 6.73 -14.61
CA PHE A 112 -3.37 7.43 -15.76
C PHE A 112 -1.86 7.47 -15.54
N SER A 113 -1.11 6.73 -16.32
CA SER A 113 0.35 6.66 -16.23
C SER A 113 0.99 7.10 -17.53
N LYS A 114 2.24 7.54 -17.44
CA LYS A 114 3.04 7.91 -18.59
C LYS A 114 4.20 6.93 -18.74
N ASP A 115 4.25 6.23 -19.86
CA ASP A 115 5.42 5.45 -20.21
C ASP A 115 6.59 6.39 -20.51
N THR A 116 7.62 6.34 -19.67
CA THR A 116 8.81 7.20 -19.76
C THR A 116 9.63 6.91 -21.02
N SER A 117 9.54 5.71 -21.57
CA SER A 117 10.29 5.28 -22.75
C SER A 117 9.67 5.79 -24.05
N SER A 118 8.35 5.67 -24.20
CA SER A 118 7.61 6.10 -25.39
C SER A 118 7.02 7.51 -25.28
N GLY A 119 6.88 8.03 -24.06
CA GLY A 119 6.19 9.29 -23.76
C GLY A 119 4.66 9.23 -23.90
N ASN A 120 4.09 8.07 -24.18
CA ASN A 120 2.65 7.88 -24.34
C ASN A 120 1.96 7.81 -22.98
N PHE A 121 0.73 8.33 -22.93
CA PHE A 121 -0.16 8.11 -21.77
C PHE A 121 -0.96 6.84 -21.97
N SER A 122 -1.06 6.06 -20.89
CA SER A 122 -1.97 4.92 -20.76
C SER A 122 -3.03 5.19 -19.70
N THR A 123 -4.19 4.60 -19.89
CA THR A 123 -5.28 4.61 -18.90
C THR A 123 -5.67 3.17 -18.64
N ASP A 124 -5.75 2.81 -17.37
CA ASP A 124 -6.22 1.50 -16.94
C ASP A 124 -7.33 1.63 -15.90
N ILE A 125 -8.18 0.62 -15.83
CA ILE A 125 -9.14 0.42 -14.74
C ILE A 125 -8.50 -0.56 -13.78
N GLU A 126 -7.95 -0.05 -12.68
CA GLU A 126 -7.32 -0.91 -11.67
C GLU A 126 -8.37 -1.67 -10.86
N GLU A 127 -9.43 -0.97 -10.45
CA GLU A 127 -10.56 -1.60 -9.77
C GLU A 127 -11.90 -1.17 -10.36
N ALA A 128 -12.81 -2.11 -10.44
CA ALA A 128 -14.22 -1.88 -10.79
C ALA A 128 -15.06 -2.93 -10.08
N THR A 129 -15.56 -2.59 -8.89
CA THR A 129 -16.20 -3.58 -8.00
C THR A 129 -17.59 -3.20 -7.58
N LEU A 130 -18.42 -4.22 -7.39
CA LEU A 130 -19.70 -4.16 -6.70
C LEU A 130 -19.65 -5.10 -5.50
N THR A 131 -19.76 -4.55 -4.29
CA THR A 131 -19.66 -5.28 -3.03
C THR A 131 -21.02 -5.32 -2.32
N SER A 132 -21.45 -6.50 -1.88
CA SER A 132 -22.65 -6.70 -1.07
C SER A 132 -22.45 -6.15 0.34
N LEU A 133 -23.47 -5.52 0.94
CA LEU A 133 -23.38 -4.91 2.27
C LEU A 133 -24.18 -5.63 3.35
N ASP A 134 -25.12 -6.51 2.97
CA ASP A 134 -26.08 -7.09 3.91
C ASP A 134 -26.35 -8.58 3.59
N LEU A 135 -25.29 -9.38 3.57
CA LEU A 135 -25.43 -10.82 3.48
C LEU A 135 -25.42 -11.46 4.88
N PRO A 136 -26.20 -12.53 5.10
CA PRO A 136 -26.23 -13.21 6.38
C PRO A 136 -24.87 -13.85 6.73
N TYR A 137 -24.67 -14.14 8.02
CA TYR A 137 -23.50 -14.82 8.56
C TYR A 137 -22.17 -14.03 8.40
N SER A 138 -22.23 -12.71 8.34
CA SER A 138 -21.04 -11.85 8.13
C SER A 138 -20.26 -12.22 6.87
N LEU A 139 -20.97 -12.57 5.81
CA LEU A 139 -20.43 -12.83 4.49
C LEU A 139 -20.49 -11.54 3.67
N GLU A 140 -19.38 -11.19 3.03
CA GLU A 140 -19.31 -10.15 2.02
C GLU A 140 -18.96 -10.79 0.67
N VAL A 141 -19.61 -10.36 -0.41
CA VAL A 141 -19.30 -10.82 -1.77
C VAL A 141 -19.01 -9.62 -2.64
N THR A 142 -17.86 -9.65 -3.30
CA THR A 142 -17.42 -8.64 -4.25
C THR A 142 -17.34 -9.23 -5.66
N LEU A 143 -17.88 -8.52 -6.63
CA LEU A 143 -17.86 -8.86 -8.06
C LEU A 143 -17.10 -7.78 -8.81
N GLY A 144 -16.26 -8.18 -9.77
CA GLY A 144 -15.60 -7.24 -10.68
C GLY A 144 -14.11 -7.44 -10.82
N LYS A 145 -13.38 -6.35 -11.08
CA LYS A 145 -11.91 -6.30 -11.13
C LYS A 145 -11.39 -5.75 -9.79
N PHE A 146 -10.49 -6.49 -9.15
CA PHE A 146 -9.94 -6.17 -7.83
C PHE A 146 -8.55 -6.78 -7.64
N LYS A 147 -7.83 -6.34 -6.61
CA LYS A 147 -6.60 -6.96 -6.13
C LYS A 147 -6.95 -8.09 -5.16
N PRO A 148 -6.67 -9.37 -5.51
CA PRO A 148 -7.01 -10.49 -4.64
C PRO A 148 -6.16 -10.51 -3.36
N HIS A 149 -6.70 -11.10 -2.30
CA HIS A 149 -6.07 -11.28 -0.99
C HIS A 149 -5.02 -12.39 -1.03
N PHE A 150 -3.95 -12.18 -1.84
CA PHE A 150 -2.80 -13.07 -1.85
C PHE A 150 -1.62 -12.33 -1.24
N THR A 151 -1.36 -12.58 0.05
CA THR A 151 -0.52 -11.78 0.96
C THR A 151 -1.05 -10.34 1.16
N LYS A 152 -0.62 -9.68 2.21
CA LYS A 152 -1.13 -8.35 2.57
C LYS A 152 -0.74 -7.27 1.58
N VAL A 153 0.52 -7.25 1.13
CA VAL A 153 1.02 -6.18 0.27
C VAL A 153 0.32 -6.13 -1.08
N ASN A 154 -0.19 -7.26 -1.58
CA ASN A 154 -0.91 -7.28 -2.85
C ASN A 154 -2.21 -6.49 -2.82
N THR A 155 -2.84 -6.34 -1.67
CA THR A 155 -4.10 -5.57 -1.53
C THR A 155 -3.89 -4.06 -1.50
N LEU A 156 -2.62 -3.61 -1.41
CA LEU A 156 -2.28 -2.20 -1.37
C LEU A 156 -2.11 -1.61 -2.78
N HIS A 157 -2.45 -0.34 -2.93
CA HIS A 157 -2.05 0.45 -4.09
C HIS A 157 -0.68 1.11 -3.84
N PRO A 158 0.08 1.49 -4.90
CA PRO A 158 1.43 2.04 -4.75
C PRO A 158 1.52 3.25 -3.82
N HIS A 159 0.50 4.09 -3.79
CA HIS A 159 0.46 5.28 -2.93
C HIS A 159 0.23 4.97 -1.43
N ALA A 160 -0.30 3.78 -1.11
CA ALA A 160 -0.55 3.33 0.27
C ALA A 160 0.64 2.57 0.87
N PHE A 161 1.61 2.16 0.05
CA PHE A 161 2.80 1.50 0.53
C PHE A 161 3.81 2.52 1.08
N SER A 162 4.47 2.20 2.19
CA SER A 162 5.40 3.12 2.87
C SER A 162 6.65 3.42 2.03
N PHE A 163 7.18 2.45 1.30
CA PHE A 163 8.32 2.57 0.41
C PHE A 163 7.88 3.02 -0.99
N VAL A 164 8.82 3.49 -1.80
CA VAL A 164 8.49 4.06 -3.11
C VAL A 164 8.00 2.99 -4.08
N ASP A 165 8.70 1.85 -4.11
CA ASP A 165 8.36 0.74 -4.99
C ASP A 165 7.88 -0.47 -4.20
N PHE A 166 7.04 -1.29 -4.83
CA PHE A 166 6.65 -2.57 -4.28
C PHE A 166 7.84 -3.52 -4.12
N PRO A 167 7.76 -4.44 -3.14
CA PRO A 167 8.77 -5.48 -2.97
C PRO A 167 9.02 -6.27 -4.25
N SER A 168 10.29 -6.59 -4.53
CA SER A 168 10.69 -7.31 -5.74
C SER A 168 10.00 -8.66 -5.88
N MET A 169 9.65 -9.33 -4.77
CA MET A 169 8.87 -10.57 -4.84
C MET A 169 7.49 -10.36 -5.47
N LEU A 170 6.82 -9.23 -5.24
CA LEU A 170 5.50 -8.97 -5.83
C LEU A 170 5.63 -8.70 -7.32
N THR A 171 6.54 -7.79 -7.68
CA THR A 171 6.73 -7.35 -9.07
C THR A 171 7.29 -8.46 -9.97
N ARG A 172 8.13 -9.36 -9.44
CA ARG A 172 8.70 -10.49 -10.19
C ARG A 172 7.71 -11.64 -10.39
N TYR A 173 6.84 -11.88 -9.41
CA TYR A 173 5.87 -12.98 -9.49
C TYR A 173 4.59 -12.58 -10.23
N PHE A 174 4.20 -11.32 -10.21
CA PHE A 174 2.95 -10.84 -10.81
C PHE A 174 3.21 -9.75 -11.85
N SER A 175 3.02 -8.50 -11.51
CA SER A 175 3.26 -7.32 -12.36
C SER A 175 3.84 -6.19 -11.51
N ASP A 176 4.19 -5.07 -12.12
CA ASP A 176 4.76 -3.91 -11.40
C ASP A 176 3.81 -3.38 -10.31
N GLU A 177 2.51 -3.62 -10.44
CA GLU A 177 1.48 -3.23 -9.49
C GLU A 177 0.88 -4.42 -8.72
N GLY A 178 1.45 -5.61 -8.86
CA GLY A 178 1.00 -6.84 -8.21
C GLY A 178 0.05 -7.68 -9.05
N LEU A 179 -0.80 -8.44 -8.36
CA LEU A 179 -1.81 -9.33 -8.95
C LEU A 179 -3.16 -8.64 -8.98
N PHE A 180 -3.80 -8.63 -10.14
CA PHE A 180 -5.21 -8.27 -10.31
C PHE A 180 -6.05 -9.48 -10.73
N MET A 181 -7.34 -9.44 -10.45
CA MET A 181 -8.29 -10.47 -10.80
C MET A 181 -9.63 -9.87 -11.25
N GLU A 182 -10.17 -10.39 -12.35
CA GLU A 182 -11.56 -10.17 -12.75
C GLU A 182 -12.38 -11.38 -12.34
N GLY A 183 -13.26 -11.23 -11.34
CA GLY A 183 -13.94 -12.39 -10.80
C GLY A 183 -14.87 -12.11 -9.63
N ILE A 184 -14.90 -13.07 -8.73
CA ILE A 184 -15.72 -13.08 -7.52
C ILE A 184 -14.80 -13.29 -6.33
N SER A 185 -14.94 -12.45 -5.31
CA SER A 185 -14.36 -12.61 -3.98
C SER A 185 -15.49 -12.83 -2.97
N ALA A 186 -15.29 -13.75 -2.04
CA ALA A 186 -16.16 -13.99 -0.90
C ALA A 186 -15.32 -13.91 0.36
N SER A 187 -15.58 -12.92 1.20
CA SER A 187 -14.94 -12.70 2.50
C SER A 187 -15.88 -13.09 3.61
N TRP A 188 -15.42 -13.93 4.51
CA TRP A 188 -16.20 -14.45 5.63
C TRP A 188 -15.51 -14.16 6.94
N LEU A 189 -16.17 -13.37 7.80
CA LEU A 189 -15.75 -13.21 9.18
C LEU A 189 -16.05 -14.51 9.94
N VAL A 190 -14.99 -15.26 10.25
CA VAL A 190 -15.10 -16.60 10.87
C VAL A 190 -15.52 -16.46 12.33
N PRO A 191 -16.67 -16.99 12.74
CA PRO A 191 -17.04 -17.01 14.15
C PRO A 191 -16.06 -17.90 14.94
N ASN A 192 -15.39 -17.34 15.92
CA ASN A 192 -14.52 -18.10 16.79
C ASN A 192 -14.76 -17.75 18.26
N PRO A 193 -14.56 -18.67 19.19
CA PRO A 193 -14.81 -18.46 20.62
C PRO A 193 -13.67 -17.72 21.34
N SER A 194 -12.61 -17.33 20.65
CA SER A 194 -11.34 -16.89 21.24
C SER A 194 -11.10 -15.38 21.12
N ASP A 195 -12.14 -14.58 20.91
CA ASP A 195 -12.15 -13.09 20.89
C ASP A 195 -11.04 -12.43 20.02
N PHE A 196 -10.50 -13.13 19.00
CA PHE A 196 -9.62 -12.53 18.00
C PHE A 196 -10.31 -12.48 16.63
N TYR A 197 -9.96 -11.47 15.83
CA TYR A 197 -10.49 -11.33 14.49
C TYR A 197 -9.88 -12.39 13.56
N GLN A 198 -10.74 -13.11 12.85
CA GLN A 198 -10.35 -14.07 11.83
C GLN A 198 -11.27 -13.93 10.61
N GLU A 199 -10.64 -13.78 9.43
CA GLU A 199 -11.34 -13.64 8.15
C GLU A 199 -10.79 -14.64 7.15
N LEU A 200 -11.68 -15.27 6.41
CA LEU A 200 -11.35 -16.18 5.30
C LEU A 200 -11.86 -15.58 3.99
N ASP A 201 -10.93 -15.33 3.09
CA ASP A 201 -11.22 -14.90 1.72
C ASP A 201 -11.06 -16.07 0.77
N VAL A 202 -12.04 -16.25 -0.13
CA VAL A 202 -12.01 -17.23 -1.21
C VAL A 202 -12.39 -16.53 -2.50
N GLU A 203 -11.49 -16.61 -3.48
CA GLU A 203 -11.60 -15.83 -4.70
C GLU A 203 -11.38 -16.70 -5.93
N ILE A 204 -12.12 -16.40 -6.98
CA ILE A 204 -12.06 -17.10 -8.26
C ILE A 204 -12.26 -16.13 -9.40
N GLY A 205 -11.36 -16.16 -10.39
CA GLY A 205 -11.47 -15.26 -11.54
C GLY A 205 -10.37 -15.46 -12.57
N ARG A 206 -10.35 -14.57 -13.55
CA ARG A 206 -9.23 -14.41 -14.48
C ARG A 206 -8.17 -13.56 -13.79
N SER A 207 -6.94 -14.05 -13.81
CA SER A 207 -5.81 -13.28 -13.29
C SER A 207 -5.23 -12.34 -14.35
N GLU A 208 -4.76 -11.17 -13.88
CA GLU A 208 -3.92 -10.26 -14.65
C GLU A 208 -2.53 -10.23 -14.01
N ALA A 209 -1.67 -11.17 -14.39
CA ALA A 209 -0.27 -11.23 -13.99
C ALA A 209 0.57 -11.74 -15.16
N ASN A 210 1.63 -11.03 -15.49
CA ASN A 210 2.38 -11.29 -16.70
C ASN A 210 3.41 -12.42 -16.56
N ASN A 211 3.86 -12.69 -15.32
CA ASN A 211 5.07 -13.49 -15.13
C ASN A 211 4.77 -14.97 -14.80
N THR A 212 3.74 -15.21 -14.01
CA THR A 212 3.44 -16.55 -13.46
C THR A 212 2.08 -17.10 -13.83
N LEU A 213 1.17 -16.24 -14.27
CA LEU A 213 -0.19 -16.59 -14.61
C LEU A 213 -0.53 -16.13 -16.03
N ASP A 214 -1.43 -16.82 -16.68
CA ASP A 214 -1.86 -16.50 -18.05
C ASP A 214 -2.94 -15.42 -18.02
N GLN A 215 -2.67 -14.32 -18.70
CA GLN A 215 -3.66 -13.29 -18.94
C GLN A 215 -4.67 -13.79 -20.01
N GLY A 216 -5.93 -13.84 -19.63
CA GLY A 216 -6.97 -13.95 -20.61
C GLY A 216 -7.44 -15.34 -20.99
N ASN A 217 -6.95 -16.40 -20.34
CA ASN A 217 -7.52 -17.72 -20.55
C ASN A 217 -8.84 -17.91 -19.76
N ALA A 218 -9.95 -17.54 -20.38
CA ALA A 218 -11.29 -17.64 -19.76
C ALA A 218 -11.69 -19.08 -19.36
N ASN A 219 -10.98 -20.10 -19.86
CA ASN A 219 -11.30 -21.50 -19.55
C ASN A 219 -10.55 -22.06 -18.35
N LYS A 220 -9.58 -21.32 -17.81
CA LYS A 220 -8.76 -21.75 -16.66
C LYS A 220 -8.63 -20.62 -15.67
N LEU A 221 -9.53 -20.63 -14.70
CA LEU A 221 -9.58 -19.61 -13.66
C LEU A 221 -8.44 -19.79 -12.65
N THR A 222 -8.05 -18.68 -12.07
CA THR A 222 -7.18 -18.63 -10.89
C THR A 222 -8.05 -18.70 -9.65
N HIS A 223 -7.60 -19.47 -8.68
CA HIS A 223 -8.22 -19.62 -7.36
C HIS A 223 -7.27 -19.06 -6.33
N VAL A 224 -7.78 -18.24 -5.43
CA VAL A 224 -7.03 -17.69 -4.29
C VAL A 224 -7.78 -17.99 -3.01
N GLY A 225 -7.06 -18.29 -1.96
CA GLY A 225 -7.59 -18.38 -0.59
C GLY A 225 -6.64 -17.68 0.37
N HIS A 226 -7.16 -16.90 1.28
CA HIS A 226 -6.41 -16.20 2.32
C HIS A 226 -7.10 -16.33 3.67
N LEU A 227 -6.33 -16.63 4.70
CA LEU A 227 -6.79 -16.67 6.09
C LEU A 227 -6.04 -15.63 6.89
N LYS A 228 -6.72 -14.57 7.26
CA LYS A 228 -6.21 -13.46 8.06
C LYS A 228 -6.58 -13.64 9.52
N ASN A 229 -5.61 -13.39 10.40
CA ASN A 229 -5.81 -13.43 11.85
C ASN A 229 -5.21 -12.15 12.45
N PHE A 230 -5.95 -11.48 13.31
CA PHE A 230 -5.53 -10.25 13.96
C PHE A 230 -5.64 -10.39 15.48
N PHE A 231 -4.56 -10.02 16.17
CA PHE A 231 -4.43 -10.13 17.61
C PHE A 231 -4.02 -8.79 18.22
N GLU A 232 -4.73 -8.38 19.25
CA GLU A 232 -4.30 -7.31 20.14
C GLU A 232 -3.39 -7.93 21.22
N LEU A 233 -2.08 -7.66 21.13
CA LEU A 233 -1.12 -8.17 22.10
C LEU A 233 -1.14 -7.36 23.41
N THR A 234 -1.30 -6.05 23.28
CA THR A 234 -1.42 -5.07 24.36
C THR A 234 -2.19 -3.87 23.85
N ASP A 235 -2.58 -2.94 24.73
CA ASP A 235 -3.20 -1.66 24.36
C ASP A 235 -2.38 -0.83 23.34
N ASN A 236 -1.11 -1.15 23.20
CA ASN A 236 -0.17 -0.42 22.34
C ASN A 236 0.37 -1.24 21.15
N ALA A 237 0.07 -2.53 21.08
CA ALA A 237 0.70 -3.41 20.10
C ALA A 237 -0.27 -4.42 19.52
N THR A 238 -0.23 -4.59 18.20
CA THR A 238 -1.03 -5.56 17.46
C THR A 238 -0.16 -6.43 16.57
N VAL A 239 -0.63 -7.65 16.30
CA VAL A 239 -0.05 -8.56 15.30
C VAL A 239 -1.16 -9.02 14.36
N GLU A 240 -0.88 -8.94 13.07
CA GLU A 240 -1.67 -9.57 12.02
C GLU A 240 -0.83 -10.68 11.38
N PHE A 241 -1.45 -11.82 11.14
CA PHE A 241 -0.83 -12.98 10.50
C PHE A 241 -1.75 -13.54 9.43
N GLY A 242 -1.23 -13.68 8.21
CA GLY A 242 -1.95 -14.21 7.05
C GLY A 242 -1.30 -15.47 6.48
N LEU A 243 -2.17 -16.34 5.95
CA LEU A 243 -1.79 -17.53 5.17
C LEU A 243 -2.53 -17.50 3.85
N SER A 244 -1.80 -17.61 2.74
CA SER A 244 -2.36 -17.54 1.40
C SER A 244 -2.03 -18.78 0.58
N GLY A 245 -2.95 -19.15 -0.30
CA GLY A 245 -2.76 -20.16 -1.33
C GLY A 245 -3.31 -19.69 -2.66
N LEU A 246 -2.61 -19.98 -3.76
CA LEU A 246 -3.03 -19.64 -5.11
C LEU A 246 -2.79 -20.81 -6.05
N SER A 247 -3.72 -21.05 -6.97
CA SER A 247 -3.57 -22.01 -8.06
C SER A 247 -4.14 -21.43 -9.35
N GLY A 248 -3.35 -21.46 -10.42
CA GLY A 248 -3.73 -21.02 -11.77
C GLY A 248 -2.88 -21.71 -12.83
N VAL A 249 -2.85 -21.16 -14.03
CA VAL A 249 -2.00 -21.62 -15.12
C VAL A 249 -1.16 -20.48 -15.65
N ASN A 250 0.06 -20.79 -16.11
CA ASN A 250 0.91 -19.82 -16.80
C ASN A 250 0.59 -19.75 -18.31
N ALA A 251 1.21 -18.81 -19.01
CA ALA A 251 1.03 -18.61 -20.46
C ALA A 251 1.34 -19.85 -21.31
N GLN A 252 2.12 -20.79 -20.79
CA GLN A 252 2.44 -22.07 -21.45
C GLN A 252 1.48 -23.20 -21.05
N GLN A 253 0.38 -22.86 -20.34
CA GLN A 253 -0.68 -23.77 -19.89
C GLN A 253 -0.23 -24.82 -18.86
N PHE A 254 0.88 -24.59 -18.17
CA PHE A 254 1.27 -25.38 -17.02
C PHE A 254 0.67 -24.81 -15.74
N THR A 255 0.34 -25.69 -14.80
CA THR A 255 -0.15 -25.27 -13.50
C THR A 255 0.93 -24.51 -12.72
N THR A 256 0.57 -23.34 -12.24
CA THR A 256 1.30 -22.58 -11.24
C THR A 256 0.57 -22.69 -9.90
N THR A 257 1.33 -23.03 -8.85
CA THR A 257 0.81 -23.07 -7.48
C THR A 257 1.71 -22.23 -6.59
N MET A 258 1.11 -21.39 -5.75
CA MET A 258 1.83 -20.54 -4.82
C MET A 258 1.28 -20.70 -3.41
N GLY A 259 2.15 -20.60 -2.42
CA GLY A 259 1.81 -20.40 -1.02
C GLY A 259 2.42 -19.12 -0.51
N GLY A 260 1.74 -18.39 0.34
CA GLY A 260 2.18 -17.14 0.93
C GLY A 260 1.97 -17.10 2.44
N VAL A 261 2.83 -16.39 3.12
CA VAL A 261 2.68 -16.03 4.53
C VAL A 261 2.99 -14.56 4.69
N ASP A 262 2.24 -13.88 5.54
CA ASP A 262 2.49 -12.49 5.89
C ASP A 262 2.34 -12.28 7.40
N ILE A 263 3.17 -11.39 7.94
CA ILE A 263 3.15 -10.98 9.34
C ILE A 263 3.32 -9.47 9.38
N THR A 264 2.44 -8.80 10.11
CA THR A 264 2.56 -7.36 10.40
C THR A 264 2.49 -7.15 11.90
N TYR A 265 3.54 -6.58 12.48
CA TYR A 265 3.55 -6.10 13.86
C TYR A 265 3.47 -4.57 13.85
N LYS A 266 2.53 -4.01 14.61
CA LYS A 266 2.41 -2.56 14.81
C LYS A 266 2.46 -2.25 16.29
N TRP A 267 3.29 -1.28 16.64
CA TRP A 267 3.35 -0.70 17.98
C TRP A 267 3.09 0.80 17.90
N LYS A 268 2.12 1.27 18.66
CA LYS A 268 1.71 2.67 18.68
C LYS A 268 1.22 3.03 20.08
N PRO A 269 2.09 3.62 20.94
CA PRO A 269 1.74 3.87 22.34
C PRO A 269 0.64 4.90 22.45
N VAL A 270 -0.41 4.61 23.24
CA VAL A 270 -1.60 5.46 23.39
C VAL A 270 -1.25 6.90 23.78
N GLN A 271 -0.26 7.08 24.67
CA GLN A 271 0.14 8.41 25.15
C GLN A 271 0.97 9.21 24.12
N PHE A 272 1.66 8.55 23.20
CA PHE A 272 2.57 9.17 22.24
C PHE A 272 2.23 8.82 20.79
N ASN A 273 1.00 8.42 20.52
CA ASN A 273 0.55 7.92 19.22
C ASN A 273 0.69 8.91 18.04
N THR A 274 0.87 10.20 18.35
CA THR A 274 1.14 11.24 17.34
C THR A 274 2.61 11.42 17.02
N PHE A 275 3.53 10.91 17.85
CA PHE A 275 4.98 11.15 17.74
C PHE A 275 5.81 9.89 17.59
N GLN A 276 5.25 8.74 17.96
CA GLN A 276 5.98 7.49 17.99
C GLN A 276 5.09 6.35 17.48
N SER A 277 5.59 5.62 16.52
CA SER A 277 5.04 4.34 16.09
C SER A 277 6.16 3.49 15.50
N PHE A 278 5.96 2.19 15.55
CA PHE A 278 6.84 1.21 14.91
C PHE A 278 5.99 0.21 14.14
N THR A 279 6.35 -0.02 12.90
CA THR A 279 5.75 -1.06 12.06
C THR A 279 6.85 -1.97 11.56
N TRP A 280 6.65 -3.28 11.70
CA TRP A 280 7.42 -4.31 11.04
C TRP A 280 6.47 -5.17 10.22
N GLN A 281 6.80 -5.36 8.95
CA GLN A 281 6.05 -6.22 8.06
C GLN A 281 7.01 -7.12 7.30
N THR A 282 6.65 -8.39 7.20
CA THR A 282 7.40 -9.37 6.42
C THR A 282 6.44 -10.32 5.74
N GLU A 283 6.78 -10.67 4.50
CA GLU A 283 6.02 -11.64 3.73
C GLU A 283 6.96 -12.56 2.96
N ALA A 284 6.50 -13.76 2.70
CA ALA A 284 7.23 -14.74 1.90
C ALA A 284 6.29 -15.51 0.99
N ILE A 285 6.74 -15.78 -0.23
CA ILE A 285 6.03 -16.54 -1.26
C ILE A 285 6.90 -17.74 -1.65
N VAL A 286 6.28 -18.89 -1.78
CA VAL A 286 6.81 -20.03 -2.50
C VAL A 286 5.99 -20.25 -3.77
N CYS A 287 6.65 -20.32 -4.92
CA CYS A 287 6.02 -20.57 -6.22
C CYS A 287 6.55 -21.85 -6.83
N LYS A 288 5.64 -22.70 -7.28
CA LYS A 288 5.95 -23.90 -8.04
C LYS A 288 5.29 -23.79 -9.42
N THR A 289 6.09 -23.77 -10.46
CA THR A 289 5.62 -23.72 -11.84
C THR A 289 6.49 -24.59 -12.76
N SER A 290 6.03 -24.83 -13.97
CA SER A 290 6.78 -25.51 -15.03
C SER A 290 6.87 -24.61 -16.24
N THR A 291 7.97 -24.72 -16.98
CA THR A 291 8.15 -24.10 -18.29
C THR A 291 8.39 -25.18 -19.34
N LEU A 292 8.40 -24.84 -20.63
CA LEU A 292 8.74 -25.76 -21.71
C LEU A 292 10.16 -26.33 -21.55
N ALA A 293 11.06 -25.58 -20.93
CA ALA A 293 12.45 -25.98 -20.72
C ALA A 293 12.66 -26.77 -19.43
N THR A 294 11.87 -26.54 -18.41
CA THR A 294 12.12 -27.08 -17.06
C THR A 294 10.81 -27.40 -16.35
N ALA A 295 10.69 -28.63 -15.87
CA ALA A 295 9.52 -29.07 -15.10
C ALA A 295 9.68 -28.83 -13.60
N ASN A 296 8.59 -28.47 -12.93
CA ASN A 296 8.50 -28.38 -11.46
C ASN A 296 9.57 -27.48 -10.81
N VAL A 297 9.81 -26.31 -11.37
CA VAL A 297 10.71 -25.32 -10.76
C VAL A 297 10.02 -24.70 -9.56
N GLN A 298 10.71 -24.74 -8.43
CA GLN A 298 10.27 -24.08 -7.20
C GLN A 298 11.19 -22.91 -6.91
N THR A 299 10.61 -21.72 -6.73
CA THR A 299 11.30 -20.47 -6.43
C THR A 299 10.70 -19.81 -5.20
N TYR A 300 11.41 -18.87 -4.60
CA TYR A 300 11.05 -18.18 -3.37
C TYR A 300 11.23 -16.69 -3.54
N GLY A 301 10.34 -15.93 -2.93
CA GLY A 301 10.47 -14.51 -2.76
C GLY A 301 10.09 -14.12 -1.33
N THR A 302 10.74 -13.10 -0.80
CA THR A 302 10.44 -12.56 0.53
C THR A 302 10.85 -11.11 0.60
N TYR A 303 10.16 -10.35 1.46
CA TYR A 303 10.64 -9.05 1.90
C TYR A 303 10.40 -8.87 3.40
N SER A 304 11.14 -7.95 3.96
CA SER A 304 10.91 -7.47 5.32
C SER A 304 11.21 -5.98 5.37
N PHE A 305 10.29 -5.20 5.90
CA PHE A 305 10.57 -3.80 6.19
C PHE A 305 10.27 -3.45 7.64
N VAL A 306 10.97 -2.42 8.11
CA VAL A 306 10.70 -1.74 9.36
C VAL A 306 10.53 -0.26 9.10
N GLU A 307 9.59 0.36 9.79
CA GLU A 307 9.40 1.82 9.78
C GLU A 307 9.24 2.30 11.22
N TYR A 308 9.95 3.35 11.59
CA TYR A 308 9.86 4.00 12.89
C TYR A 308 9.54 5.49 12.74
N GLN A 309 8.49 5.93 13.43
CA GLN A 309 8.13 7.34 13.51
C GLN A 309 8.98 8.02 14.58
N ILE A 310 9.87 8.93 14.16
CA ILE A 310 10.79 9.65 15.06
C ILE A 310 10.21 10.97 15.56
N GLU A 311 9.28 11.55 14.80
CA GLU A 311 8.56 12.77 15.11
C GLU A 311 7.17 12.75 14.48
N LYS A 312 6.31 13.70 14.84
CA LYS A 312 4.91 13.80 14.38
C LYS A 312 4.72 13.59 12.88
N ARG A 313 5.70 13.96 12.06
CA ARG A 313 5.60 13.98 10.60
C ARG A 313 6.75 13.27 9.90
N THR A 314 7.69 12.68 10.64
CA THR A 314 8.93 12.13 10.08
C THR A 314 9.07 10.67 10.45
N PHE A 315 9.33 9.85 9.45
CA PHE A 315 9.49 8.42 9.55
C PHE A 315 10.82 7.99 8.92
N LEU A 316 11.45 7.00 9.52
CA LEU A 316 12.64 6.33 8.98
C LEU A 316 12.29 4.89 8.71
N GLY A 317 12.71 4.37 7.55
CA GLY A 317 12.43 3.01 7.14
C GLY A 317 13.68 2.31 6.61
N ALA A 318 13.67 0.98 6.72
CA ALA A 318 14.63 0.10 6.07
C ALA A 318 13.89 -1.13 5.53
N GLN A 319 14.22 -1.56 4.32
CA GLN A 319 13.63 -2.72 3.67
C GLN A 319 14.72 -3.59 3.06
N TYR A 320 14.50 -4.89 3.10
CA TYR A 320 15.29 -5.88 2.39
C TYR A 320 14.37 -6.84 1.64
N ASP A 321 14.67 -7.04 0.36
CA ASP A 321 13.95 -7.92 -0.55
C ASP A 321 14.87 -9.01 -1.08
N TYR A 322 14.32 -10.18 -1.26
CA TYR A 322 14.89 -11.28 -2.02
C TYR A 322 13.85 -11.88 -2.94
N SER A 323 14.16 -12.06 -4.21
CA SER A 323 13.28 -12.73 -5.15
C SER A 323 14.07 -13.55 -6.16
N ALA A 324 13.81 -14.85 -6.23
CA ALA A 324 14.22 -15.68 -7.36
C ALA A 324 13.20 -15.51 -8.50
N LEU A 325 13.67 -15.44 -9.75
CA LEU A 325 12.76 -15.31 -10.89
C LEU A 325 11.90 -16.57 -11.07
N PRO A 326 10.59 -16.42 -11.30
CA PRO A 326 9.70 -17.55 -11.54
C PRO A 326 10.21 -18.45 -12.67
N GLY A 327 10.24 -19.76 -12.44
CA GLY A 327 10.73 -20.73 -13.41
C GLY A 327 12.25 -20.78 -13.62
N ASN A 328 13.04 -19.91 -12.95
CA ASN A 328 14.50 -19.89 -13.04
C ASN A 328 15.17 -19.59 -11.69
N LYS A 329 15.65 -20.62 -11.02
CA LYS A 329 16.31 -20.51 -9.71
C LYS A 329 17.65 -19.76 -9.73
N SER A 330 18.30 -19.67 -10.89
CA SER A 330 19.65 -19.09 -10.99
C SER A 330 19.62 -17.57 -11.09
N ASN A 331 18.47 -17.03 -11.43
CA ASN A 331 18.28 -15.57 -11.52
C ASN A 331 17.58 -15.09 -10.27
N GLU A 332 18.28 -14.26 -9.52
CA GLU A 332 17.77 -13.70 -8.25
C GLU A 332 18.11 -12.22 -8.12
N ASP A 333 17.24 -11.49 -7.44
CA ASP A 333 17.40 -10.10 -7.04
C ASP A 333 17.46 -9.98 -5.52
N ARG A 334 18.31 -9.08 -5.04
CA ARG A 334 18.40 -8.68 -3.64
C ARG A 334 18.43 -7.16 -3.57
N VAL A 335 17.36 -6.58 -3.05
CA VAL A 335 17.24 -5.13 -2.94
C VAL A 335 17.32 -4.73 -1.47
N SER A 336 18.12 -3.71 -1.18
CA SER A 336 18.23 -3.10 0.13
C SER A 336 17.87 -1.63 0.02
N SER A 337 16.88 -1.18 0.78
CA SER A 337 16.36 0.18 0.73
C SER A 337 16.43 0.87 2.09
N LEU A 338 16.71 2.17 2.06
CA LEU A 338 16.63 3.07 3.21
C LEU A 338 15.72 4.24 2.84
N LEU A 339 14.78 4.56 3.72
CA LEU A 339 13.73 5.56 3.49
C LEU A 339 13.76 6.64 4.57
N VAL A 340 13.60 7.89 4.13
CA VAL A 340 13.15 8.99 4.98
C VAL A 340 11.84 9.51 4.40
N ARG A 341 10.76 9.45 5.18
CA ARG A 341 9.44 9.90 4.77
C ARG A 341 9.00 11.07 5.64
N PHE A 342 8.58 12.16 5.02
CA PHE A 342 8.01 13.33 5.67
C PHE A 342 6.57 13.53 5.22
N GLN A 343 5.64 13.61 6.16
CA GLN A 343 4.21 13.76 5.93
C GLN A 343 3.73 15.09 6.51
N PRO A 344 3.81 16.20 5.74
CA PRO A 344 3.42 17.54 6.22
C PRO A 344 1.95 17.59 6.65
N THR A 345 1.08 16.90 5.92
CA THR A 345 -0.36 16.75 6.20
C THR A 345 -0.80 15.33 5.84
N GLU A 346 -2.02 14.96 6.15
CA GLU A 346 -2.63 13.70 5.72
C GLU A 346 -2.81 13.59 4.19
N PHE A 347 -2.74 14.73 3.47
CA PHE A 347 -2.91 14.80 2.02
C PHE A 347 -1.59 14.88 1.25
N GLN A 348 -0.45 14.88 1.92
CA GLN A 348 0.85 15.04 1.27
C GLN A 348 1.90 14.14 1.90
N ILE A 349 2.66 13.45 1.05
CA ILE A 349 3.80 12.63 1.43
C ILE A 349 5.00 13.04 0.58
N LEU A 350 6.13 13.28 1.22
CA LEU A 350 7.44 13.45 0.59
C LEU A 350 8.33 12.31 1.08
N ALA A 351 8.95 11.59 0.17
CA ALA A 351 9.83 10.48 0.49
C ALA A 351 11.15 10.58 -0.26
N LEU A 352 12.23 10.28 0.42
CA LEU A 352 13.57 10.10 -0.15
C LEU A 352 14.00 8.67 0.16
N GLU A 353 14.21 7.87 -0.88
CA GLU A 353 14.64 6.49 -0.78
C GLU A 353 15.96 6.27 -1.49
N PHE A 354 16.84 5.52 -0.86
CA PHE A 354 18.05 4.97 -1.46
C PHE A 354 17.87 3.48 -1.61
N GLN A 355 18.10 2.95 -2.82
CA GLN A 355 18.06 1.52 -3.11
C GLN A 355 19.40 1.04 -3.64
N HIS A 356 19.80 -0.16 -3.20
CA HIS A 356 20.88 -0.93 -3.76
C HIS A 356 20.32 -2.27 -4.24
N ASP A 357 20.35 -2.48 -5.55
CA ASP A 357 19.86 -3.69 -6.20
C ASP A 357 21.05 -4.55 -6.67
N ASN A 358 21.16 -5.76 -6.09
CA ASN A 358 22.17 -6.75 -6.44
C ASN A 358 21.49 -7.89 -7.21
N ARG A 359 21.78 -7.98 -8.49
CA ARG A 359 21.18 -8.92 -9.43
C ARG A 359 22.17 -9.98 -9.88
N SER A 360 21.80 -11.26 -9.84
CA SER A 360 22.66 -12.34 -10.29
C SER A 360 22.85 -12.42 -11.82
N TYR A 361 22.02 -11.72 -12.58
CA TYR A 361 21.92 -11.79 -14.04
C TYR A 361 22.18 -10.46 -14.76
N ALA A 362 22.48 -9.41 -14.02
CA ALA A 362 22.78 -8.06 -14.52
C ALA A 362 23.74 -7.35 -13.56
N ASP A 363 24.26 -6.20 -13.98
CA ASP A 363 25.08 -5.35 -13.12
C ASP A 363 24.25 -4.81 -11.94
N ASN A 364 24.91 -4.59 -10.81
CA ASN A 364 24.29 -4.00 -9.64
C ASN A 364 23.90 -2.53 -9.92
N ALA A 365 22.74 -2.14 -9.42
CA ALA A 365 22.23 -0.78 -9.54
C ALA A 365 22.14 -0.07 -8.19
N ASN A 366 22.42 1.23 -8.21
CA ASN A 366 22.12 2.13 -7.10
C ASN A 366 21.13 3.17 -7.59
N GLN A 367 20.09 3.40 -6.81
CA GLN A 367 19.06 4.37 -7.13
C GLN A 367 18.84 5.32 -5.95
N VAL A 368 18.53 6.55 -6.26
CA VAL A 368 18.02 7.54 -5.30
C VAL A 368 16.72 8.08 -5.86
N ILE A 369 15.65 7.89 -5.11
CA ILE A 369 14.31 8.25 -5.55
C ILE A 369 13.76 9.32 -4.61
N LEU A 370 13.35 10.44 -5.17
CA LEU A 370 12.52 11.43 -4.49
C LEU A 370 11.10 11.29 -4.99
N ARG A 371 10.15 11.09 -4.08
CA ARG A 371 8.72 10.91 -4.38
C ARG A 371 7.91 12.00 -3.70
N ALA A 372 6.93 12.55 -4.41
CA ALA A 372 5.94 13.46 -3.86
C ALA A 372 4.53 12.97 -4.22
N ILE A 373 3.74 12.64 -3.20
CA ILE A 373 2.34 12.26 -3.33
C ILE A 373 1.47 13.41 -2.81
N PHE A 374 0.38 13.68 -3.51
CA PHE A 374 -0.67 14.57 -3.02
C PHE A 374 -2.04 14.00 -3.35
N VAL A 375 -2.99 14.22 -2.44
CA VAL A 375 -4.36 13.71 -2.52
C VAL A 375 -5.33 14.87 -2.48
N ILE A 376 -6.36 14.83 -3.30
CA ILE A 376 -7.51 15.75 -3.26
C ILE A 376 -8.81 14.93 -3.19
N GLY A 377 -9.81 15.47 -2.48
CA GLY A 377 -11.12 14.83 -2.29
C GLY A 377 -11.18 13.91 -1.06
N SER A 378 -12.29 13.22 -0.91
CA SER A 378 -12.49 12.23 0.13
C SER A 378 -11.79 10.93 -0.28
N HIS A 379 -10.57 10.74 0.19
CA HIS A 379 -9.84 9.50 -0.03
C HIS A 379 -10.39 8.43 0.92
N GLY A 380 -10.83 7.30 0.37
CA GLY A 380 -11.24 6.14 1.17
C GLY A 380 -10.09 5.70 2.08
N ALA A 381 -10.38 5.40 3.35
CA ALA A 381 -9.38 4.84 4.24
C ALA A 381 -8.93 3.49 3.66
N HIS A 382 -7.62 3.34 3.40
CA HIS A 382 -7.08 2.03 3.10
C HIS A 382 -7.26 1.12 4.31
N ALA A 383 -7.61 -0.14 4.08
CA ALA A 383 -7.61 -1.14 5.14
C ALA A 383 -6.20 -1.26 5.70
N TYR A 384 -6.03 -0.86 6.98
CA TYR A 384 -4.75 -0.92 7.68
C TYR A 384 -4.52 -2.30 8.29
#